data_4e4a824bc008b2b9464f29a9cf478b29
#
_entry.id   4e4a824bc008b2b9464f29a9cf478b29
#
_cell.length_a   1.000
_cell.length_b   1.000
_cell.length_c   1.000
_cell.angle_alpha   90.00
_cell.angle_beta   90.00
_cell.angle_gamma   90.00
#
_symmetry.space_group_name_H-M   'P 1'
#
loop_
_entity.id
_entity.type
_entity.pdbx_description
1 polymer ?
#
loop_
_entity_poly.entity_id
_entity_poly.type
_entity_poly.pdbx_seq_one_letter_code
_entity_poly.pdbx_strand_id
1 'polypeptide(L)'
;MSRDPYRRSSSRRKGYRNRRRRKRILSVAITTILILTALGLYLWYRGMFPANQVAQEWYEIKSQRESVLVQLPRDDAPHDNFMEWWYYNGHLDTESGDRYSFHFALFVVNTMVTQSVAHLSLVDQQSGLHYTDQKLTPGRPARQQANGFAFNLGGWQITGGEGKDQLRAGNSNFRLELRMQESSPPVMHGGSGLLNFGAAGTSYYYSRPRMEIQGEIEVAGAIRDVRGVAWFDHQWGDFDVNRLGWDWFALQLEDGSDIMIYLLFDSSGAPVLRTASFTQKGSTRILGATEFEVEASDRWVSERTGMAYPMGWRVSIPSREIDLILNPTIKASEFDARATTNKVYWEGAVKIGGTHNGRGFVELSGYEKLINDSGPTQLDEKMGTIIRR
;
A
#
# COMPACT_ATOMS: atom_id res chain seq x y z
N MET A 1 9.19 -22.03 -96.23
CA MET A 1 8.66 -21.04 -95.29
C MET A 1 8.48 -21.71 -93.93
N SER A 2 9.47 -21.62 -93.04
CA SER A 2 9.45 -22.17 -91.71
C SER A 2 9.11 -21.07 -90.72
N ARG A 3 7.99 -21.23 -89.91
CA ARG A 3 7.62 -20.27 -88.86
C ARG A 3 8.26 -20.78 -87.53
N ASP A 4 9.13 -19.91 -86.96
CA ASP A 4 9.83 -20.13 -85.70
C ASP A 4 8.81 -20.08 -84.50
N PRO A 5 8.66 -21.15 -83.67
CA PRO A 5 7.71 -21.23 -82.53
C PRO A 5 8.23 -20.60 -81.26
N TYR A 6 9.45 -20.09 -81.17
CA TYR A 6 10.08 -19.65 -79.89
C TYR A 6 9.82 -18.19 -79.49
N ARG A 7 9.15 -17.40 -80.33
CA ARG A 7 9.01 -15.95 -80.08
C ARG A 7 7.82 -15.53 -79.16
N ARG A 8 6.95 -16.50 -78.72
CA ARG A 8 5.76 -16.20 -77.88
C ARG A 8 5.93 -16.41 -76.38
N SER A 9 7.02 -17.06 -75.88
CA SER A 9 7.13 -17.41 -74.44
C SER A 9 7.74 -16.30 -73.58
N SER A 10 8.52 -15.37 -74.15
CA SER A 10 9.24 -14.30 -73.39
C SER A 10 8.35 -13.14 -72.94
N SER A 11 7.29 -12.81 -73.67
CA SER A 11 6.41 -11.70 -73.34
C SER A 11 5.45 -12.02 -72.17
N ARG A 12 4.99 -13.27 -72.06
CA ARG A 12 4.13 -13.68 -70.91
C ARG A 12 4.86 -13.72 -69.59
N ARG A 13 6.13 -14.12 -69.54
CA ARG A 13 6.96 -14.13 -68.32
C ARG A 13 7.28 -12.72 -67.81
N LYS A 14 7.53 -11.75 -68.69
CA LYS A 14 7.74 -10.33 -68.32
C LYS A 14 6.47 -9.72 -67.74
N GLY A 15 5.29 -9.99 -68.26
CA GLY A 15 4.01 -9.48 -67.75
C GLY A 15 3.67 -10.01 -66.37
N TYR A 16 3.95 -11.32 -66.09
CA TYR A 16 3.70 -11.91 -64.77
C TYR A 16 4.66 -11.40 -63.68
N ARG A 17 5.96 -11.20 -63.99
CA ARG A 17 6.96 -10.59 -63.07
C ARG A 17 6.60 -9.14 -62.73
N ASN A 18 6.13 -8.36 -63.71
CA ASN A 18 5.71 -6.96 -63.47
C ASN A 18 4.44 -6.88 -62.61
N ARG A 19 3.46 -7.80 -62.77
CA ARG A 19 2.28 -7.85 -61.91
C ARG A 19 2.62 -8.24 -60.47
N ARG A 20 3.53 -9.20 -60.24
CA ARG A 20 3.99 -9.57 -58.89
C ARG A 20 4.76 -8.41 -58.23
N ARG A 21 5.62 -7.70 -59.00
CA ARG A 21 6.36 -6.53 -58.50
C ARG A 21 5.44 -5.38 -58.12
N ARG A 22 4.42 -5.09 -58.94
CA ARG A 22 3.41 -4.07 -58.63
C ARG A 22 2.56 -4.44 -57.38
N LYS A 23 2.15 -5.71 -57.26
CA LYS A 23 1.43 -6.17 -56.04
C LYS A 23 2.28 -6.04 -54.78
N ARG A 24 3.60 -6.36 -54.84
CA ARG A 24 4.51 -6.18 -53.70
C ARG A 24 4.70 -4.73 -53.33
N ILE A 25 4.90 -3.86 -54.33
CA ILE A 25 5.05 -2.41 -54.10
C ILE A 25 3.75 -1.84 -53.50
N LEU A 26 2.59 -2.24 -54.00
CA LEU A 26 1.29 -1.78 -53.48
C LEU A 26 1.08 -2.29 -52.05
N SER A 27 1.41 -3.56 -51.73
CA SER A 27 1.32 -4.11 -50.39
C SER A 27 2.24 -3.37 -49.41
N VAL A 28 3.50 -3.13 -49.80
CA VAL A 28 4.43 -2.36 -48.94
C VAL A 28 3.92 -0.93 -48.74
N ALA A 29 3.43 -0.26 -49.75
CA ALA A 29 2.88 1.10 -49.62
C ALA A 29 1.68 1.14 -48.69
N ILE A 30 0.74 0.21 -48.80
CA ILE A 30 -0.42 0.10 -47.90
C ILE A 30 0.02 -0.15 -46.45
N THR A 31 0.95 -1.07 -46.25
CA THR A 31 1.47 -1.36 -44.89
C THR A 31 2.17 -0.16 -44.26
N THR A 32 2.97 0.57 -45.06
CA THR A 32 3.63 1.80 -44.59
C THR A 32 2.63 2.90 -44.24
N ILE A 33 1.58 3.08 -45.04
CA ILE A 33 0.51 4.05 -44.77
C ILE A 33 -0.21 3.66 -43.44
N LEU A 34 -0.54 2.38 -43.25
CA LEU A 34 -1.20 1.94 -42.02
C LEU A 34 -0.34 2.16 -40.77
N ILE A 35 0.97 1.91 -40.90
CA ILE A 35 1.92 2.15 -39.76
C ILE A 35 2.00 3.66 -39.49
N LEU A 36 2.13 4.51 -40.51
CA LEU A 36 2.22 5.95 -40.31
C LEU A 36 0.91 6.53 -39.75
N THR A 37 -0.25 6.00 -40.18
CA THR A 37 -1.54 6.41 -39.63
C THR A 37 -1.69 5.99 -38.17
N ALA A 38 -1.30 4.76 -37.82
CA ALA A 38 -1.32 4.28 -36.44
C ALA A 38 -0.36 5.10 -35.56
N LEU A 39 0.83 5.42 -36.05
CA LEU A 39 1.81 6.25 -35.34
C LEU A 39 1.27 7.70 -35.20
N GLY A 40 0.65 8.26 -36.22
CA GLY A 40 0.03 9.59 -36.17
C GLY A 40 -1.10 9.64 -35.14
N LEU A 41 -1.98 8.62 -35.12
CA LEU A 41 -3.05 8.50 -34.14
C LEU A 41 -2.50 8.32 -32.71
N TYR A 42 -1.43 7.56 -32.54
CA TYR A 42 -0.78 7.37 -31.26
C TYR A 42 -0.13 8.67 -30.73
N LEU A 43 0.58 9.42 -31.61
CA LEU A 43 1.18 10.69 -31.24
C LEU A 43 0.13 11.78 -30.97
N TRP A 44 -0.98 11.79 -31.74
CA TRP A 44 -2.13 12.65 -31.52
C TRP A 44 -2.82 12.33 -30.18
N TYR A 45 -3.05 11.05 -29.89
CA TYR A 45 -3.60 10.58 -28.62
C TYR A 45 -2.71 10.97 -27.43
N ARG A 46 -1.38 10.80 -27.54
CA ARG A 46 -0.41 11.25 -26.52
C ARG A 46 -0.35 12.76 -26.36
N GLY A 47 -0.51 13.52 -27.44
CA GLY A 47 -0.53 14.99 -27.41
C GLY A 47 -1.83 15.57 -26.85
N MET A 48 -2.96 14.90 -27.08
CA MET A 48 -4.25 15.28 -26.48
C MET A 48 -4.42 14.90 -25.01
N PHE A 49 -3.70 13.88 -24.57
CA PHE A 49 -3.74 13.40 -23.18
C PHE A 49 -2.32 13.30 -22.63
N PRO A 50 -1.65 14.41 -22.28
CA PRO A 50 -0.41 14.37 -21.50
C PRO A 50 -0.74 13.77 -20.13
N ALA A 51 -0.47 12.48 -19.97
CA ALA A 51 -0.99 11.61 -18.90
C ALA A 51 -0.66 12.09 -17.48
N ASN A 52 0.33 12.96 -17.32
CA ASN A 52 0.76 13.39 -16.00
C ASN A 52 0.24 14.78 -15.58
N GLN A 53 0.03 15.72 -16.50
CA GLN A 53 -0.45 17.06 -16.13
C GLN A 53 -1.97 17.11 -15.96
N VAL A 54 -2.72 16.47 -16.86
CA VAL A 54 -4.20 16.46 -16.77
C VAL A 54 -4.69 15.69 -15.56
N ALA A 55 -4.06 14.57 -15.22
CA ALA A 55 -4.43 13.79 -14.04
C ALA A 55 -4.13 14.58 -12.74
N GLN A 56 -3.03 15.32 -12.67
CA GLN A 56 -2.64 16.11 -11.52
C GLN A 56 -3.49 17.38 -11.36
N GLU A 57 -3.78 18.10 -12.45
CA GLU A 57 -4.72 19.24 -12.45
C GLU A 57 -6.15 18.79 -12.07
N TRP A 58 -6.63 17.68 -12.61
CA TRP A 58 -7.94 17.12 -12.22
C TRP A 58 -7.99 16.73 -10.75
N TYR A 59 -6.92 16.18 -10.21
CA TYR A 59 -6.83 15.82 -8.79
C TYR A 59 -6.84 17.06 -7.90
N GLU A 60 -6.06 18.11 -8.24
CA GLU A 60 -6.02 19.36 -7.47
C GLU A 60 -7.34 20.15 -7.55
N ILE A 61 -7.96 20.24 -8.73
CA ILE A 61 -9.25 20.92 -8.92
C ILE A 61 -10.38 20.16 -8.20
N LYS A 62 -10.34 18.84 -8.21
CA LYS A 62 -11.34 17.97 -7.57
C LYS A 62 -11.20 17.97 -6.06
N SER A 63 -9.98 17.89 -5.53
CA SER A 63 -9.72 17.91 -4.09
C SER A 63 -10.12 19.23 -3.40
N GLN A 64 -10.14 20.34 -4.13
CA GLN A 64 -10.58 21.64 -3.60
C GLN A 64 -12.11 21.83 -3.59
N ARG A 65 -12.90 20.97 -4.24
CA ARG A 65 -14.35 21.14 -4.42
C ARG A 65 -15.20 19.96 -3.95
N GLU A 66 -14.63 18.82 -3.61
CA GLU A 66 -15.42 17.64 -3.27
C GLU A 66 -15.76 17.57 -1.79
N SER A 67 -17.05 17.38 -1.52
CA SER A 67 -17.56 16.88 -0.25
C SER A 67 -16.80 15.62 0.17
N VAL A 68 -16.55 15.45 1.47
CA VAL A 68 -16.00 14.22 2.04
C VAL A 68 -16.78 13.03 1.48
N LEU A 69 -16.09 12.10 0.80
CA LEU A 69 -16.70 10.95 0.15
C LEU A 69 -16.95 9.79 1.12
N VAL A 70 -16.08 9.67 2.14
CA VAL A 70 -16.24 8.73 3.24
C VAL A 70 -17.24 9.29 4.26
N GLN A 71 -18.28 8.55 4.58
CA GLN A 71 -19.36 8.98 5.49
C GLN A 71 -19.43 8.07 6.71
N LEU A 72 -18.82 8.50 7.81
CA LEU A 72 -18.92 7.78 9.07
C LEU A 72 -20.23 8.10 9.80
N PRO A 73 -20.85 7.12 10.51
CA PRO A 73 -20.33 5.76 10.74
C PRO A 73 -20.72 4.73 9.66
N ARG A 74 -21.45 5.12 8.60
CA ARG A 74 -21.90 4.20 7.54
C ARG A 74 -20.72 3.38 6.98
N ASP A 75 -19.63 4.06 6.66
CA ASP A 75 -18.47 3.47 5.99
C ASP A 75 -17.45 2.84 6.97
N ASP A 76 -17.88 2.59 8.22
CA ASP A 76 -17.21 1.59 9.08
C ASP A 76 -17.57 0.16 8.65
N ALA A 77 -18.71 -0.01 7.97
CA ALA A 77 -19.20 -1.30 7.49
C ALA A 77 -18.42 -1.81 6.26
N PRO A 78 -18.44 -3.13 5.99
CA PRO A 78 -17.82 -3.70 4.80
C PRO A 78 -18.46 -3.24 3.49
N HIS A 79 -17.62 -3.07 2.46
CA HIS A 79 -17.99 -2.67 1.11
C HIS A 79 -17.86 -3.84 0.10
N ASP A 80 -18.44 -3.68 -1.08
CA ASP A 80 -18.40 -4.70 -2.15
C ASP A 80 -17.32 -4.42 -3.23
N ASN A 81 -16.30 -3.65 -2.88
CA ASN A 81 -15.18 -3.37 -3.75
C ASN A 81 -14.25 -4.59 -3.90
N PHE A 82 -13.34 -4.53 -4.89
CA PHE A 82 -12.39 -5.61 -5.17
C PHE A 82 -11.48 -5.91 -3.99
N MET A 83 -10.99 -4.88 -3.29
CA MET A 83 -10.09 -4.99 -2.15
C MET A 83 -10.59 -4.14 -0.99
N GLU A 84 -10.49 -4.67 0.22
CA GLU A 84 -10.82 -3.96 1.44
C GLU A 84 -10.00 -4.49 2.60
N TRP A 85 -9.58 -3.61 3.54
CA TRP A 85 -8.92 -4.01 4.78
C TRP A 85 -9.24 -3.13 5.97
N TRP A 86 -9.24 -3.76 7.14
CA TRP A 86 -9.20 -3.17 8.47
C TRP A 86 -7.85 -3.50 9.06
N TYR A 87 -7.09 -2.48 9.39
CA TYR A 87 -5.73 -2.62 9.86
C TYR A 87 -5.55 -1.86 11.17
N TYR A 88 -4.87 -2.50 12.11
CA TYR A 88 -4.50 -1.93 13.39
C TYR A 88 -3.02 -2.15 13.63
N ASN A 89 -2.37 -1.14 14.15
CA ASN A 89 -1.10 -1.27 14.83
C ASN A 89 -1.16 -0.52 16.16
N GLY A 90 -0.31 -0.91 17.13
CA GLY A 90 -0.37 -0.23 18.39
C GLY A 90 0.76 -0.61 19.34
N HIS A 91 0.86 0.22 20.37
CA HIS A 91 1.80 0.08 21.45
C HIS A 91 1.04 -0.29 22.71
N LEU A 92 1.55 -1.29 23.44
CA LEU A 92 0.96 -1.82 24.66
C LEU A 92 2.00 -1.72 25.79
N ASP A 93 1.60 -1.11 26.89
CA ASP A 93 2.43 -0.95 28.07
C ASP A 93 1.75 -1.67 29.25
N THR A 94 2.53 -2.44 30.05
CA THR A 94 2.06 -3.06 31.29
C THR A 94 2.33 -2.16 32.49
N GLU A 95 1.69 -2.43 33.63
CA GLU A 95 1.99 -1.72 34.90
C GLU A 95 3.41 -1.98 35.40
N SER A 96 4.00 -3.15 35.05
CA SER A 96 5.40 -3.47 35.36
C SER A 96 6.42 -2.73 34.51
N GLY A 97 5.98 -2.01 33.46
CA GLY A 97 6.84 -1.26 32.52
C GLY A 97 7.31 -2.08 31.33
N ASP A 98 6.81 -3.30 31.15
CA ASP A 98 7.07 -4.09 29.95
C ASP A 98 6.35 -3.46 28.75
N ARG A 99 6.99 -3.49 27.58
CA ARG A 99 6.48 -2.88 26.36
C ARG A 99 6.32 -3.91 25.27
N TYR A 100 5.15 -3.85 24.65
CA TYR A 100 4.81 -4.65 23.49
C TYR A 100 4.34 -3.75 22.35
N SER A 101 4.42 -4.27 21.13
CA SER A 101 3.77 -3.67 19.97
C SER A 101 3.10 -4.77 19.17
N PHE A 102 2.00 -4.46 18.52
CA PHE A 102 1.25 -5.40 17.71
C PHE A 102 0.81 -4.80 16.40
N HIS A 103 0.56 -5.65 15.41
CA HIS A 103 -0.33 -5.31 14.32
C HIS A 103 -1.36 -6.42 14.09
N PHE A 104 -2.52 -6.02 13.61
CA PHE A 104 -3.57 -6.90 13.11
C PHE A 104 -4.11 -6.35 11.81
N ALA A 105 -4.10 -7.14 10.74
CA ALA A 105 -4.67 -6.80 9.47
C ALA A 105 -5.72 -7.83 9.06
N LEU A 106 -6.90 -7.39 8.65
CA LEU A 106 -7.93 -8.19 8.01
C LEU A 106 -8.13 -7.69 6.60
N PHE A 107 -7.91 -8.56 5.62
CA PHE A 107 -8.11 -8.28 4.21
C PHE A 107 -9.31 -9.07 3.68
N VAL A 108 -10.13 -8.43 2.87
CA VAL A 108 -11.18 -9.07 2.06
C VAL A 108 -10.89 -8.82 0.59
N VAL A 109 -10.73 -9.89 -0.18
CA VAL A 109 -10.46 -9.82 -1.63
C VAL A 109 -11.63 -10.45 -2.36
N ASN A 110 -12.35 -9.64 -3.11
CA ASN A 110 -13.52 -10.05 -3.90
C ASN A 110 -13.09 -10.42 -5.32
N THR A 111 -12.70 -11.68 -5.52
CA THR A 111 -12.51 -12.28 -6.83
C THR A 111 -13.72 -13.15 -7.17
N MET A 112 -13.61 -14.09 -8.13
CA MET A 112 -14.66 -15.09 -8.39
C MET A 112 -15.02 -15.88 -7.12
N VAL A 113 -14.09 -16.06 -6.21
CA VAL A 113 -14.30 -16.59 -4.87
C VAL A 113 -13.75 -15.58 -3.89
N THR A 114 -14.60 -14.94 -3.09
CA THR A 114 -14.17 -14.03 -2.04
C THR A 114 -13.27 -14.77 -1.05
N GLN A 115 -12.20 -14.13 -0.63
CA GLN A 115 -11.27 -14.64 0.37
C GLN A 115 -11.09 -13.60 1.47
N SER A 116 -11.01 -14.06 2.71
CA SER A 116 -10.65 -13.25 3.86
C SER A 116 -9.36 -13.77 4.45
N VAL A 117 -8.41 -12.88 4.66
CA VAL A 117 -7.08 -13.16 5.22
C VAL A 117 -6.91 -12.31 6.47
N ALA A 118 -6.37 -12.89 7.53
CA ALA A 118 -5.97 -12.12 8.70
C ALA A 118 -4.51 -12.40 9.06
N HIS A 119 -3.78 -11.34 9.37
CA HIS A 119 -2.42 -11.37 9.89
C HIS A 119 -2.40 -10.79 11.28
N LEU A 120 -1.63 -11.40 12.18
CA LEU A 120 -1.45 -10.94 13.54
C LEU A 120 0.01 -11.04 13.94
N SER A 121 0.57 -10.00 14.52
CA SER A 121 1.85 -10.05 15.19
C SER A 121 1.82 -9.41 16.56
N LEU A 122 2.74 -9.87 17.42
CA LEU A 122 3.06 -9.28 18.71
C LEU A 122 4.58 -9.29 18.88
N VAL A 123 5.14 -8.15 19.22
CA VAL A 123 6.55 -7.99 19.54
C VAL A 123 6.70 -7.70 21.02
N ASP A 124 7.47 -8.53 21.71
CA ASP A 124 8.01 -8.22 23.03
C ASP A 124 9.28 -7.37 22.84
N GLN A 125 9.21 -6.10 23.21
CA GLN A 125 10.30 -5.14 22.95
C GLN A 125 11.49 -5.33 23.90
N GLN A 126 11.34 -6.01 25.05
CA GLN A 126 12.43 -6.33 25.96
C GLN A 126 13.26 -7.51 25.47
N SER A 127 12.58 -8.60 25.09
CA SER A 127 13.27 -9.81 24.62
C SER A 127 13.65 -9.75 23.15
N GLY A 128 13.03 -8.84 22.35
CA GLY A 128 13.15 -8.79 20.92
C GLY A 128 12.43 -9.93 20.18
N LEU A 129 11.58 -10.69 20.86
CA LEU A 129 10.83 -11.80 20.26
C LEU A 129 9.65 -11.26 19.44
N HIS A 130 9.53 -11.77 18.22
CA HIS A 130 8.46 -11.46 17.29
C HIS A 130 7.58 -12.70 17.09
N TYR A 131 6.37 -12.65 17.59
CA TYR A 131 5.34 -13.67 17.44
C TYR A 131 4.45 -13.32 16.26
N THR A 132 4.18 -14.28 15.38
CA THR A 132 3.31 -14.09 14.22
C THR A 132 2.35 -15.25 14.05
N ASP A 133 1.16 -14.96 13.50
CA ASP A 133 0.21 -15.96 13.04
C ASP A 133 -0.66 -15.39 11.91
N GLN A 134 -1.22 -16.26 11.09
CA GLN A 134 -2.00 -15.84 9.92
C GLN A 134 -3.13 -16.83 9.62
N LYS A 135 -4.23 -16.34 9.07
CA LYS A 135 -5.40 -17.14 8.69
C LYS A 135 -5.89 -16.79 7.32
N LEU A 136 -6.35 -17.80 6.59
CA LEU A 136 -7.05 -17.67 5.31
C LEU A 136 -8.38 -18.41 5.42
N THR A 137 -9.48 -17.75 5.05
CA THR A 137 -10.82 -18.30 5.07
C THR A 137 -11.54 -17.97 3.78
N PRO A 138 -12.14 -18.95 3.07
CA PRO A 138 -13.01 -18.68 1.95
C PRO A 138 -14.25 -17.88 2.37
N GLY A 139 -14.71 -16.98 1.52
CA GLY A 139 -15.86 -16.12 1.78
C GLY A 139 -15.52 -14.90 2.62
N ARG A 140 -16.58 -14.15 2.98
CA ARG A 140 -16.54 -13.02 3.90
C ARG A 140 -17.22 -13.46 5.21
N PRO A 141 -16.46 -13.93 6.22
CA PRO A 141 -17.02 -14.40 7.48
C PRO A 141 -17.41 -13.24 8.38
N ALA A 142 -18.23 -12.33 7.86
CA ALA A 142 -18.74 -11.15 8.56
C ALA A 142 -20.20 -11.33 8.92
N ARG A 143 -20.60 -10.78 10.08
CA ARG A 143 -22.00 -10.52 10.39
C ARG A 143 -22.34 -9.14 9.87
N GLN A 144 -23.50 -9.01 9.20
CA GLN A 144 -23.95 -7.74 8.69
C GLN A 144 -24.31 -6.79 9.85
N GLN A 145 -23.70 -5.61 9.86
CA GLN A 145 -23.99 -4.51 10.78
C GLN A 145 -24.18 -3.23 9.96
N ALA A 146 -25.13 -2.39 10.36
CA ALA A 146 -25.48 -1.19 9.59
C ALA A 146 -24.38 -0.12 9.61
N ASN A 147 -23.67 0.02 10.75
CA ASN A 147 -22.67 1.08 10.98
C ASN A 147 -21.39 0.50 11.59
N GLY A 148 -20.96 -0.67 11.12
CA GLY A 148 -19.78 -1.31 11.68
C GLY A 148 -19.51 -2.67 11.07
N PHE A 149 -18.59 -3.40 11.66
CA PHE A 149 -18.13 -4.69 11.18
C PHE A 149 -18.05 -5.71 12.33
N ALA A 150 -18.23 -6.98 11.97
CA ALA A 150 -18.01 -8.11 12.88
C ALA A 150 -17.52 -9.31 12.07
N PHE A 151 -16.24 -9.65 12.22
CA PHE A 151 -15.63 -10.78 11.54
C PHE A 151 -15.25 -11.89 12.53
N ASN A 152 -15.28 -13.14 12.04
CA ASN A 152 -14.78 -14.30 12.75
C ASN A 152 -14.03 -15.22 11.78
N LEU A 153 -12.71 -15.22 11.86
CA LEU A 153 -11.82 -16.05 11.03
C LEU A 153 -11.20 -17.14 11.91
N GLY A 154 -11.81 -18.33 11.89
CA GLY A 154 -11.27 -19.48 12.61
C GLY A 154 -11.01 -19.21 14.10
N GLY A 155 -11.94 -18.53 14.78
CA GLY A 155 -11.87 -18.16 16.19
C GLY A 155 -11.24 -16.79 16.48
N TRP A 156 -10.58 -16.15 15.54
CA TRP A 156 -10.18 -14.75 15.65
C TRP A 156 -11.40 -13.85 15.40
N GLN A 157 -11.64 -12.93 16.29
CA GLN A 157 -12.80 -12.06 16.24
C GLN A 157 -12.35 -10.62 16.26
N ILE A 158 -12.88 -9.85 15.34
CA ILE A 158 -12.79 -8.39 15.34
C ILE A 158 -14.18 -7.81 15.13
N THR A 159 -14.60 -6.94 16.00
CA THR A 159 -15.87 -6.21 15.93
C THR A 159 -15.62 -4.74 16.15
N GLY A 160 -16.31 -3.89 15.42
CA GLY A 160 -16.09 -2.46 15.57
C GLY A 160 -17.10 -1.62 14.83
N GLY A 161 -16.94 -0.32 14.96
CA GLY A 161 -17.73 0.77 14.39
C GLY A 161 -17.94 1.88 15.38
N GLU A 162 -18.21 3.07 14.85
CA GLU A 162 -18.42 4.28 15.66
C GLU A 162 -17.26 4.57 16.63
N GLY A 163 -16.02 4.18 16.23
CA GLY A 163 -14.81 4.38 17.01
C GLY A 163 -14.69 3.49 18.27
N LYS A 164 -15.42 2.36 18.33
CA LYS A 164 -15.37 1.39 19.44
C LYS A 164 -15.17 0.00 18.90
N ASP A 165 -13.97 -0.53 19.10
CA ASP A 165 -13.58 -1.78 18.49
C ASP A 165 -13.10 -2.80 19.54
N GLN A 166 -13.25 -4.09 19.22
CA GLN A 166 -12.78 -5.19 20.05
C GLN A 166 -12.05 -6.20 19.17
N LEU A 167 -10.84 -6.56 19.58
CA LEU A 167 -10.02 -7.58 18.95
C LEU A 167 -9.78 -8.74 19.92
N ARG A 168 -10.05 -9.97 19.47
CA ARG A 168 -9.67 -11.20 20.12
C ARG A 168 -9.00 -12.11 19.09
N ALA A 169 -7.68 -12.24 19.17
CA ALA A 169 -6.91 -13.02 18.21
C ALA A 169 -5.66 -13.61 18.85
N GLY A 170 -5.17 -14.72 18.32
CA GLY A 170 -3.96 -15.37 18.76
C GLY A 170 -3.97 -16.89 18.57
N ASN A 171 -2.96 -17.54 19.16
CA ASN A 171 -2.78 -18.98 19.16
C ASN A 171 -2.33 -19.46 20.55
N SER A 172 -1.73 -20.65 20.64
CA SER A 172 -1.24 -21.21 21.89
C SER A 172 0.00 -20.50 22.48
N ASN A 173 0.72 -19.71 21.68
CA ASN A 173 1.97 -19.05 22.10
C ASN A 173 1.73 -17.60 22.56
N PHE A 174 0.74 -16.94 21.95
CA PHE A 174 0.37 -15.58 22.28
C PHE A 174 -1.09 -15.30 21.92
N ARG A 175 -1.72 -14.41 22.65
CA ARG A 175 -3.10 -13.98 22.41
C ARG A 175 -3.28 -12.53 22.83
N LEU A 176 -4.13 -11.82 22.11
CA LEU A 176 -4.58 -10.47 22.42
C LEU A 176 -6.10 -10.46 22.63
N GLU A 177 -6.53 -9.79 23.68
CA GLU A 177 -7.93 -9.45 23.94
C GLU A 177 -8.00 -7.97 24.30
N LEU A 178 -8.30 -7.14 23.27
CA LEU A 178 -8.18 -5.70 23.37
C LEU A 178 -9.54 -5.03 23.12
N ARG A 179 -9.83 -3.99 23.87
CA ARG A 179 -10.88 -3.01 23.62
C ARG A 179 -10.21 -1.70 23.26
N MET A 180 -10.69 -1.09 22.18
CA MET A 180 -10.13 0.13 21.60
C MET A 180 -11.23 1.18 21.47
N GLN A 181 -10.92 2.41 21.86
CA GLN A 181 -11.84 3.54 21.83
C GLN A 181 -11.19 4.74 21.17
N GLU A 182 -11.80 5.28 20.13
CA GLU A 182 -11.37 6.52 19.46
C GLU A 182 -11.23 7.65 20.49
N SER A 183 -10.10 8.34 20.47
CA SER A 183 -9.80 9.50 21.32
C SER A 183 -9.39 10.75 20.54
N SER A 184 -9.31 10.64 19.20
CA SER A 184 -9.14 11.77 18.28
C SER A 184 -10.03 11.60 17.06
N PRO A 185 -10.47 12.70 16.41
CA PRO A 185 -11.32 12.61 15.22
C PRO A 185 -10.68 11.80 14.10
N PRO A 186 -11.49 11.08 13.29
CA PRO A 186 -11.00 10.36 12.12
C PRO A 186 -10.42 11.31 11.06
N VAL A 187 -9.45 10.81 10.32
CA VAL A 187 -8.72 11.54 9.28
C VAL A 187 -9.09 10.96 7.91
N MET A 188 -9.61 11.81 7.02
CA MET A 188 -9.88 11.46 5.62
C MET A 188 -8.64 11.75 4.78
N HIS A 189 -7.98 10.70 4.28
CA HIS A 189 -6.77 10.88 3.47
C HIS A 189 -7.09 11.46 2.09
N GLY A 190 -6.16 12.22 1.52
CA GLY A 190 -6.43 12.99 0.30
C GLY A 190 -7.47 14.11 0.45
N GLY A 191 -7.89 14.42 1.70
CA GLY A 191 -8.89 15.45 2.01
C GLY A 191 -10.33 14.98 1.87
N SER A 192 -10.66 14.24 0.82
CA SER A 192 -12.01 13.68 0.57
C SER A 192 -12.18 12.24 1.08
N GLY A 193 -11.12 11.57 1.44
CA GLY A 193 -11.07 10.14 1.71
C GLY A 193 -10.84 9.29 0.45
N LEU A 194 -10.53 9.88 -0.71
CA LEU A 194 -10.24 9.16 -1.95
C LEU A 194 -8.80 9.39 -2.38
N LEU A 195 -8.07 8.31 -2.64
CA LEU A 195 -6.72 8.31 -3.19
C LEU A 195 -6.71 7.70 -4.60
N ASN A 196 -5.90 8.27 -5.48
CA ASN A 196 -5.69 7.78 -6.84
C ASN A 196 -4.33 7.08 -6.95
N PHE A 197 -4.34 5.80 -7.30
CA PHE A 197 -3.15 4.97 -7.49
C PHE A 197 -2.76 4.82 -8.97
N GLY A 198 -3.16 5.79 -9.82
CA GLY A 198 -2.87 5.79 -11.25
C GLY A 198 -3.44 4.55 -11.94
N ALA A 199 -2.58 3.82 -12.66
CA ALA A 199 -2.98 2.60 -13.39
C ALA A 199 -3.36 1.42 -12.47
N ALA A 200 -3.11 1.50 -11.17
CA ALA A 200 -3.50 0.46 -10.21
C ALA A 200 -4.93 0.64 -9.69
N GLY A 201 -5.58 1.80 -9.90
CA GLY A 201 -6.97 2.05 -9.50
C GLY A 201 -7.14 3.17 -8.48
N THR A 202 -8.23 3.12 -7.74
CA THR A 202 -8.57 4.13 -6.71
C THR A 202 -8.96 3.47 -5.40
N SER A 203 -8.71 4.17 -4.31
CA SER A 203 -8.99 3.67 -2.97
C SER A 203 -9.65 4.73 -2.11
N TYR A 204 -10.73 4.38 -1.42
CA TYR A 204 -11.21 5.12 -0.27
C TYR A 204 -10.34 4.79 0.93
N TYR A 205 -10.08 5.77 1.79
CA TYR A 205 -9.17 5.58 2.92
C TYR A 205 -9.40 6.63 4.02
N TYR A 206 -9.66 6.14 5.22
CA TYR A 206 -9.64 6.95 6.43
C TYR A 206 -8.89 6.22 7.55
N SER A 207 -8.40 7.01 8.51
CA SER A 207 -7.76 6.51 9.72
C SER A 207 -8.44 7.02 10.99
N ARG A 208 -8.31 6.26 12.09
CA ARG A 208 -8.44 6.75 13.46
C ARG A 208 -7.05 6.74 14.10
N PRO A 209 -6.36 7.90 14.13
CA PRO A 209 -4.95 7.96 14.50
C PRO A 209 -4.68 7.59 15.94
N ARG A 210 -5.68 7.76 16.82
CA ARG A 210 -5.56 7.46 18.24
C ARG A 210 -6.78 6.70 18.73
N MET A 211 -6.58 5.43 19.06
CA MET A 211 -7.55 4.59 19.73
C MET A 211 -6.95 4.12 21.06
N GLU A 212 -7.50 4.58 22.17
CA GLU A 212 -7.06 4.15 23.50
C GLU A 212 -7.35 2.67 23.70
N ILE A 213 -6.36 1.93 24.19
CA ILE A 213 -6.42 0.48 24.39
C ILE A 213 -6.53 0.17 25.87
N GLN A 214 -7.38 -0.80 26.19
CA GLN A 214 -7.41 -1.52 27.45
C GLN A 214 -7.69 -3.01 27.17
N GLY A 215 -6.98 -3.89 27.84
CA GLY A 215 -7.19 -5.32 27.66
C GLY A 215 -6.10 -6.16 28.27
N GLU A 216 -5.98 -7.37 27.75
CA GLU A 216 -5.02 -8.37 28.20
C GLU A 216 -4.25 -8.94 27.02
N ILE A 217 -2.99 -9.28 27.27
CA ILE A 217 -2.21 -10.15 26.39
C ILE A 217 -1.77 -11.38 27.14
N GLU A 218 -1.73 -12.51 26.44
CA GLU A 218 -1.08 -13.73 26.93
C GLU A 218 0.17 -13.99 26.08
N VAL A 219 1.31 -14.13 26.72
CA VAL A 219 2.59 -14.41 26.06
C VAL A 219 3.30 -15.51 26.84
N ALA A 220 3.64 -16.60 26.16
CA ALA A 220 4.29 -17.78 26.76
C ALA A 220 3.57 -18.30 28.04
N GLY A 221 2.22 -18.27 28.00
CA GLY A 221 1.36 -18.74 29.11
C GLY A 221 1.19 -17.75 30.27
N ALA A 222 1.78 -16.54 30.18
CA ALA A 222 1.60 -15.50 31.20
C ALA A 222 0.64 -14.42 30.71
N ILE A 223 -0.45 -14.19 31.44
CA ILE A 223 -1.44 -13.13 31.17
C ILE A 223 -0.95 -11.84 31.80
N ARG A 224 -1.11 -10.74 31.08
CA ARG A 224 -0.74 -9.38 31.51
C ARG A 224 -1.83 -8.39 31.09
N ASP A 225 -2.26 -7.57 32.04
CA ASP A 225 -3.07 -6.39 31.73
C ASP A 225 -2.25 -5.37 30.98
N VAL A 226 -2.83 -4.78 29.94
CA VAL A 226 -2.18 -3.79 29.11
C VAL A 226 -3.05 -2.57 28.90
N ARG A 227 -2.38 -1.43 28.73
CA ARG A 227 -2.96 -0.18 28.23
C ARG A 227 -2.10 0.32 27.08
N GLY A 228 -2.66 1.16 26.23
CA GLY A 228 -1.88 1.68 25.11
C GLY A 228 -2.67 2.54 24.17
N VAL A 229 -2.09 2.75 22.99
CA VAL A 229 -2.70 3.49 21.89
C VAL A 229 -2.49 2.72 20.60
N ALA A 230 -3.56 2.55 19.82
CA ALA A 230 -3.52 2.04 18.46
C ALA A 230 -3.73 3.14 17.42
N TRP A 231 -3.27 2.85 16.24
CA TRP A 231 -3.69 3.43 14.99
C TRP A 231 -4.63 2.46 14.29
N PHE A 232 -5.68 2.97 13.64
CA PHE A 232 -6.61 2.18 12.84
C PHE A 232 -6.71 2.75 11.44
N ASP A 233 -6.68 1.88 10.42
CA ASP A 233 -6.94 2.18 9.03
C ASP A 233 -8.08 1.34 8.49
N HIS A 234 -8.99 1.99 7.75
CA HIS A 234 -9.95 1.31 6.90
C HIS A 234 -9.81 1.82 5.48
N GLN A 235 -9.55 0.90 4.58
CA GLN A 235 -9.29 1.22 3.19
C GLN A 235 -9.98 0.21 2.28
N TRP A 236 -10.67 0.72 1.24
CA TRP A 236 -11.38 -0.12 0.27
C TRP A 236 -11.39 0.52 -1.10
N GLY A 237 -11.54 -0.30 -2.16
CA GLY A 237 -11.61 0.21 -3.52
C GLY A 237 -11.37 -0.84 -4.58
N ASP A 238 -11.39 -0.38 -5.81
CA ASP A 238 -11.11 -1.20 -6.98
C ASP A 238 -9.68 -0.91 -7.45
N PHE A 239 -8.71 -1.54 -6.78
CA PHE A 239 -7.29 -1.38 -7.07
C PHE A 239 -6.51 -2.68 -6.92
N ASP A 240 -5.43 -2.81 -7.69
CA ASP A 240 -4.58 -4.00 -7.73
C ASP A 240 -3.29 -3.80 -6.92
N VAL A 241 -3.28 -4.31 -5.68
CA VAL A 241 -2.11 -4.28 -4.79
C VAL A 241 -0.90 -5.03 -5.34
N ASN A 242 -1.10 -5.96 -6.31
CA ASN A 242 0.03 -6.68 -6.89
C ASN A 242 0.88 -5.81 -7.82
N ARG A 243 0.36 -4.65 -8.22
CA ARG A 243 1.08 -3.66 -9.02
C ARG A 243 1.82 -2.63 -8.19
N LEU A 244 1.63 -2.64 -6.86
CA LEU A 244 2.11 -1.63 -5.93
C LEU A 244 3.06 -2.22 -4.90
N GLY A 245 4.04 -1.44 -4.49
CA GLY A 245 4.74 -1.56 -3.25
C GLY A 245 4.60 -0.24 -2.49
N TRP A 246 4.90 -0.24 -1.20
CA TRP A 246 4.78 0.98 -0.40
C TRP A 246 5.68 1.01 0.82
N ASP A 247 6.01 2.24 1.22
CA ASP A 247 6.44 2.61 2.55
C ASP A 247 5.32 3.41 3.20
N TRP A 248 4.78 2.91 4.30
CA TRP A 248 3.72 3.55 5.04
C TRP A 248 4.16 3.84 6.47
N PHE A 249 3.76 4.99 6.99
CA PHE A 249 4.16 5.47 8.31
C PHE A 249 2.93 5.99 9.06
N ALA A 250 2.75 5.56 10.30
CA ALA A 250 1.84 6.15 11.27
C ALA A 250 2.66 6.64 12.45
N LEU A 251 2.68 7.94 12.67
CA LEU A 251 3.51 8.58 13.69
C LEU A 251 2.61 9.33 14.67
N GLN A 252 2.70 9.01 15.95
CA GLN A 252 1.96 9.61 17.05
C GLN A 252 2.93 10.37 17.93
N LEU A 253 2.89 11.72 17.86
CA LEU A 253 3.81 12.57 18.60
C LEU A 253 3.26 12.87 20.00
N GLU A 254 4.17 13.14 20.95
CA GLU A 254 3.82 13.43 22.34
C GLU A 254 3.09 14.76 22.53
N ASP A 255 3.22 15.69 21.58
CA ASP A 255 2.47 16.96 21.57
C ASP A 255 1.01 16.81 21.12
N GLY A 256 0.58 15.58 20.80
CA GLY A 256 -0.76 15.25 20.32
C GLY A 256 -0.94 15.39 18.79
N SER A 257 0.13 15.68 18.04
CA SER A 257 0.10 15.64 16.58
C SER A 257 0.23 14.21 16.06
N ASP A 258 -0.41 13.95 14.93
CA ASP A 258 -0.36 12.66 14.22
C ASP A 258 0.01 12.88 12.76
N ILE A 259 0.86 11.99 12.23
CA ILE A 259 1.31 12.07 10.85
C ILE A 259 1.14 10.69 10.20
N MET A 260 0.41 10.63 9.10
CA MET A 260 0.47 9.49 8.18
C MET A 260 1.27 9.89 6.94
N ILE A 261 2.16 9.02 6.48
CA ILE A 261 2.89 9.18 5.22
C ILE A 261 2.69 7.93 4.39
N TYR A 262 2.36 8.11 3.12
CA TYR A 262 2.12 7.03 2.18
C TYR A 262 2.91 7.26 0.90
N LEU A 263 3.93 6.42 0.68
CA LEU A 263 4.81 6.42 -0.49
C LEU A 263 4.55 5.15 -1.27
N LEU A 264 3.80 5.24 -2.38
CA LEU A 264 3.54 4.10 -3.26
C LEU A 264 4.49 4.12 -4.46
N PHE A 265 4.94 2.94 -4.85
CA PHE A 265 5.78 2.72 -6.01
C PHE A 265 5.27 1.51 -6.82
N ASP A 266 5.59 1.48 -8.11
CA ASP A 266 5.31 0.34 -8.99
C ASP A 266 6.43 -0.72 -8.95
N SER A 267 6.31 -1.78 -9.72
CA SER A 267 7.29 -2.87 -9.78
C SER A 267 8.68 -2.44 -10.28
N SER A 268 8.79 -1.28 -10.92
CA SER A 268 10.08 -0.71 -11.33
C SER A 268 10.73 0.16 -10.24
N GLY A 269 9.99 0.43 -9.14
CA GLY A 269 10.38 1.38 -8.10
C GLY A 269 10.03 2.84 -8.44
N ALA A 270 9.29 3.08 -9.55
CA ALA A 270 8.85 4.43 -9.88
C ALA A 270 7.72 4.89 -8.95
N PRO A 271 7.77 6.16 -8.49
CA PRO A 271 6.73 6.71 -7.62
C PRO A 271 5.35 6.70 -8.30
N VAL A 272 4.34 6.19 -7.60
CA VAL A 272 2.92 6.21 -7.99
C VAL A 272 2.17 7.28 -7.21
N LEU A 273 2.39 7.34 -5.88
CA LEU A 273 1.79 8.33 -5.00
C LEU A 273 2.78 8.72 -3.91
N ARG A 274 2.83 10.01 -3.59
CA ARG A 274 3.50 10.54 -2.40
C ARG A 274 2.54 11.51 -1.73
N THR A 275 2.07 11.18 -0.56
CA THR A 275 1.14 12.02 0.22
C THR A 275 1.38 11.84 1.71
N ALA A 276 1.03 12.86 2.48
CA ALA A 276 0.98 12.76 3.92
C ALA A 276 -0.24 13.51 4.47
N SER A 277 -0.68 13.10 5.66
CA SER A 277 -1.69 13.81 6.44
C SER A 277 -1.07 14.22 7.77
N PHE A 278 -1.05 15.51 8.05
CA PHE A 278 -0.65 16.06 9.34
C PHE A 278 -1.89 16.50 10.11
N THR A 279 -2.10 15.91 11.27
CA THR A 279 -3.26 16.20 12.14
C THR A 279 -2.79 16.78 13.45
N GLN A 280 -3.35 17.90 13.86
CA GLN A 280 -3.09 18.53 15.14
C GLN A 280 -4.37 19.21 15.67
N LYS A 281 -4.70 18.95 16.94
CA LYS A 281 -5.90 19.53 17.61
C LYS A 281 -7.21 19.31 16.80
N GLY A 282 -7.35 18.13 16.19
CA GLY A 282 -8.54 17.75 15.39
C GLY A 282 -8.62 18.40 14.01
N SER A 283 -7.61 19.14 13.57
CA SER A 283 -7.53 19.69 12.22
C SER A 283 -6.48 18.93 11.41
N THR A 284 -6.85 18.49 10.23
CA THR A 284 -5.96 17.75 9.30
C THR A 284 -5.59 18.63 8.11
N ARG A 285 -4.31 18.64 7.78
CA ARG A 285 -3.78 19.18 6.53
C ARG A 285 -3.17 18.04 5.71
N ILE A 286 -3.56 17.98 4.45
CA ILE A 286 -2.93 17.07 3.48
C ILE A 286 -1.67 17.77 2.94
N LEU A 287 -0.58 17.02 2.88
CA LEU A 287 0.71 17.47 2.38
C LEU A 287 0.97 16.78 1.03
N GLY A 288 1.27 17.59 0.04
CA GLY A 288 1.67 17.11 -1.29
C GLY A 288 3.10 16.58 -1.31
N ALA A 289 3.47 15.98 -2.42
CA ALA A 289 4.74 15.26 -2.60
C ALA A 289 6.01 16.08 -2.30
N THR A 290 5.96 17.40 -2.44
CA THR A 290 7.10 18.32 -2.22
C THR A 290 7.08 19.02 -0.88
N GLU A 291 6.07 18.77 -0.04
CA GLU A 291 5.92 19.45 1.26
C GLU A 291 6.56 18.66 2.41
N PHE A 292 7.06 17.45 2.14
CA PHE A 292 7.77 16.61 3.11
C PHE A 292 8.85 15.77 2.43
N GLU A 293 9.83 15.36 3.20
CA GLU A 293 10.90 14.46 2.77
C GLU A 293 11.01 13.27 3.72
N VAL A 294 11.33 12.11 3.16
CA VAL A 294 11.64 10.88 3.90
C VAL A 294 12.96 10.34 3.36
N GLU A 295 13.93 10.18 4.25
CA GLU A 295 15.23 9.62 3.91
C GLU A 295 15.52 8.40 4.78
N ALA A 296 15.90 7.27 4.18
CA ALA A 296 16.38 6.12 4.94
C ALA A 296 17.86 6.30 5.33
N SER A 297 18.20 5.88 6.55
CA SER A 297 19.55 6.05 7.11
C SER A 297 20.32 4.75 7.33
N ASP A 298 19.67 3.59 7.28
CA ASP A 298 20.26 2.29 7.58
C ASP A 298 19.56 1.19 6.77
N ARG A 299 20.04 -0.04 6.85
CA ARG A 299 19.51 -1.21 6.16
C ARG A 299 19.57 -2.45 7.05
N TRP A 300 18.58 -3.31 6.93
CA TRP A 300 18.56 -4.64 7.51
C TRP A 300 18.22 -5.69 6.45
N VAL A 301 18.89 -6.84 6.50
CA VAL A 301 18.62 -7.98 5.61
C VAL A 301 18.06 -9.11 6.45
N SER A 302 16.90 -9.62 6.07
CA SER A 302 16.26 -10.76 6.74
C SER A 302 17.11 -12.02 6.54
N GLU A 303 17.51 -12.67 7.63
CA GLU A 303 18.20 -13.95 7.59
C GLU A 303 17.30 -15.07 7.04
N ARG A 304 15.99 -14.93 7.20
CA ARG A 304 15.00 -15.93 6.78
C ARG A 304 14.68 -15.90 5.30
N THR A 305 14.56 -14.69 4.71
CA THR A 305 14.07 -14.50 3.35
C THR A 305 15.11 -13.91 2.40
N GLY A 306 16.18 -13.33 2.94
CA GLY A 306 17.17 -12.56 2.19
C GLY A 306 16.67 -11.19 1.74
N MET A 307 15.43 -10.80 2.12
CA MET A 307 14.88 -9.48 1.78
C MET A 307 15.64 -8.38 2.50
N ALA A 308 15.89 -7.30 1.78
CA ALA A 308 16.53 -6.12 2.33
C ALA A 308 15.53 -4.99 2.48
N TYR A 309 15.50 -4.39 3.66
CA TYR A 309 14.61 -3.28 3.99
C TYR A 309 15.41 -2.07 4.47
N PRO A 310 14.98 -0.83 4.16
CA PRO A 310 15.49 0.35 4.85
C PRO A 310 15.15 0.25 6.34
N MET A 311 16.06 0.78 7.20
CA MET A 311 15.94 0.54 8.63
C MET A 311 16.50 1.73 9.43
N GLY A 312 15.61 2.68 9.67
CA GLY A 312 15.91 4.00 10.20
C GLY A 312 15.58 5.07 9.18
N TRP A 313 14.86 6.10 9.61
CA TRP A 313 14.38 7.15 8.71
C TRP A 313 14.51 8.52 9.34
N ARG A 314 14.77 9.52 8.50
CA ARG A 314 14.56 10.93 8.80
C ARG A 314 13.33 11.41 8.05
N VAL A 315 12.40 12.04 8.77
CA VAL A 315 11.19 12.65 8.20
C VAL A 315 11.24 14.15 8.44
N SER A 316 11.16 14.94 7.38
CA SER A 316 11.21 16.40 7.44
C SER A 316 9.92 16.99 6.85
N ILE A 317 9.32 17.94 7.58
CA ILE A 317 8.19 18.79 7.12
C ILE A 317 8.57 20.24 7.40
N PRO A 318 9.29 20.92 6.48
CA PRO A 318 9.87 22.24 6.74
C PRO A 318 8.82 23.32 7.11
N SER A 319 7.65 23.28 6.49
CA SER A 319 6.54 24.21 6.77
C SER A 319 5.97 24.10 8.19
N ARG A 320 6.38 23.08 8.95
CA ARG A 320 5.97 22.81 10.34
C ARG A 320 7.14 22.79 11.31
N GLU A 321 8.36 23.05 10.84
CA GLU A 321 9.59 22.96 11.63
C GLU A 321 9.77 21.55 12.25
N ILE A 322 9.26 20.51 11.56
CA ILE A 322 9.36 19.12 11.95
C ILE A 322 10.56 18.47 11.27
N ASP A 323 11.43 17.87 12.09
CA ASP A 323 12.57 17.05 11.67
C ASP A 323 12.70 15.87 12.65
N LEU A 324 12.22 14.72 12.23
CA LEU A 324 12.10 13.52 13.06
C LEU A 324 13.13 12.47 12.66
N ILE A 325 13.64 11.76 13.65
CA ILE A 325 14.46 10.55 13.47
C ILE A 325 13.67 9.36 13.98
N LEU A 326 13.44 8.39 13.10
CA LEU A 326 12.69 7.17 13.38
C LEU A 326 13.65 6.00 13.52
N ASN A 327 13.63 5.33 14.66
CA ASN A 327 14.44 4.15 14.93
C ASN A 327 13.54 2.96 15.23
N PRO A 328 13.65 1.82 14.52
CA PRO A 328 12.91 0.61 14.84
C PRO A 328 13.20 0.13 16.27
N THR A 329 12.16 -0.32 16.97
CA THR A 329 12.33 -0.94 18.30
C THR A 329 13.05 -2.28 18.19
N ILE A 330 12.75 -3.05 17.17
CA ILE A 330 13.49 -4.22 16.72
C ILE A 330 13.61 -4.23 15.20
N LYS A 331 14.76 -4.69 14.67
CA LYS A 331 14.95 -4.78 13.21
C LYS A 331 14.30 -6.04 12.63
N ALA A 332 14.30 -7.16 13.37
CA ALA A 332 13.77 -8.45 12.91
C ALA A 332 12.25 -8.55 13.05
N SER A 333 11.52 -7.60 12.41
CA SER A 333 10.04 -7.53 12.44
C SER A 333 9.40 -7.88 11.09
N GLU A 334 10.08 -8.70 10.28
CA GLU A 334 9.51 -9.18 9.02
C GLU A 334 8.38 -10.16 9.26
N PHE A 335 7.24 -9.95 8.61
CA PHE A 335 6.10 -10.86 8.58
C PHE A 335 6.14 -11.74 7.33
N ASP A 336 6.20 -13.06 7.54
CA ASP A 336 6.16 -14.05 6.47
C ASP A 336 4.72 -14.47 6.19
N ALA A 337 4.07 -13.76 5.26
CA ALA A 337 2.69 -14.01 4.85
C ALA A 337 2.57 -15.00 3.67
N ARG A 338 3.62 -15.75 3.33
CA ARG A 338 3.59 -16.65 2.15
C ARG A 338 2.54 -17.75 2.24
N ALA A 339 2.14 -18.15 3.45
CA ALA A 339 1.09 -19.15 3.65
C ALA A 339 -0.32 -18.65 3.28
N THR A 340 -0.57 -17.34 3.23
CA THR A 340 -1.88 -16.75 2.98
C THR A 340 -1.90 -15.85 1.74
N THR A 341 -0.93 -14.97 1.56
CA THR A 341 -0.90 -13.97 0.48
C THR A 341 0.27 -14.16 -0.50
N ASN A 342 1.13 -15.14 -0.26
CA ASN A 342 2.37 -15.38 -0.99
C ASN A 342 3.32 -14.16 -1.00
N LYS A 343 3.30 -13.37 0.08
CA LYS A 343 4.11 -12.16 0.25
C LYS A 343 4.94 -12.20 1.52
N VAL A 344 5.96 -11.36 1.56
CA VAL A 344 6.65 -10.98 2.79
C VAL A 344 6.67 -9.46 2.88
N TYR A 345 6.58 -8.93 4.10
CA TYR A 345 6.67 -7.50 4.34
C TYR A 345 7.32 -7.23 5.69
N TRP A 346 7.91 -6.08 5.86
CA TRP A 346 8.40 -5.66 7.17
C TRP A 346 7.40 -4.72 7.81
N GLU A 347 7.11 -4.96 9.09
CA GLU A 347 6.21 -4.11 9.84
C GLU A 347 6.66 -4.03 11.29
N GLY A 348 6.93 -2.83 11.79
CA GLY A 348 7.47 -2.66 13.10
C GLY A 348 7.24 -1.31 13.75
N ALA A 349 7.21 -1.36 15.08
CA ALA A 349 7.17 -0.16 15.91
C ALA A 349 8.48 0.62 15.82
N VAL A 350 8.36 1.95 15.78
CA VAL A 350 9.48 2.88 15.79
C VAL A 350 9.40 3.83 16.98
N LYS A 351 10.56 4.19 17.51
CA LYS A 351 10.73 5.29 18.46
C LYS A 351 11.05 6.54 17.65
N ILE A 352 10.38 7.65 17.98
CA ILE A 352 10.55 8.94 17.34
C ILE A 352 11.35 9.85 18.25
N GLY A 353 12.32 10.54 17.66
CA GLY A 353 13.10 11.61 18.27
C GLY A 353 13.35 12.74 17.27
N GLY A 354 14.20 13.70 17.60
CA GLY A 354 14.47 14.89 16.81
C GLY A 354 13.77 16.12 17.39
N THR A 355 13.07 16.89 16.55
CA THR A 355 12.31 18.08 17.02
C THR A 355 11.14 17.71 17.93
N HIS A 356 10.58 16.51 17.78
CA HIS A 356 9.49 15.98 18.59
C HIS A 356 9.81 14.54 19.00
N ASN A 357 9.30 14.14 20.16
CA ASN A 357 9.30 12.75 20.60
C ASN A 357 7.97 12.08 20.29
N GLY A 358 7.98 10.74 20.21
CA GLY A 358 6.77 9.98 19.99
C GLY A 358 7.03 8.49 19.76
N ARG A 359 5.98 7.81 19.36
CA ARG A 359 6.00 6.41 18.92
C ARG A 359 5.28 6.30 17.58
N GLY A 360 5.61 5.30 16.80
CA GLY A 360 4.95 5.08 15.51
C GLY A 360 5.12 3.67 15.00
N PHE A 361 4.58 3.44 13.82
CA PHE A 361 4.75 2.22 13.04
C PHE A 361 5.20 2.55 11.62
N VAL A 362 5.95 1.63 11.04
CA VAL A 362 6.34 1.66 9.64
C VAL A 362 6.03 0.30 9.04
N GLU A 363 5.38 0.29 7.88
CA GLU A 363 5.16 -0.89 7.05
C GLU A 363 5.87 -0.72 5.70
N LEU A 364 6.61 -1.75 5.28
CA LEU A 364 7.37 -1.81 4.04
C LEU A 364 6.92 -3.04 3.25
N SER A 365 6.21 -2.84 2.15
CA SER A 365 5.61 -3.93 1.37
C SER A 365 5.97 -3.83 -0.11
N GLY A 366 6.04 -4.99 -0.79
CA GLY A 366 6.30 -5.06 -2.23
C GLY A 366 7.78 -5.00 -2.63
N TYR A 367 8.70 -5.10 -1.68
CA TYR A 367 10.15 -5.07 -1.91
C TYR A 367 10.65 -6.27 -2.72
N GLU A 368 9.93 -7.41 -2.68
CA GLU A 368 10.20 -8.59 -3.52
C GLU A 368 10.15 -8.28 -5.02
N LYS A 369 9.37 -7.28 -5.42
CA LYS A 369 9.22 -6.86 -6.82
C LYS A 369 10.46 -6.12 -7.33
N LEU A 370 11.16 -5.44 -6.44
CA LEU A 370 12.36 -4.67 -6.76
C LEU A 370 13.58 -5.57 -7.01
N ILE A 371 13.58 -6.80 -6.44
CA ILE A 371 14.70 -7.75 -6.54
C ILE A 371 14.66 -8.51 -7.86
N ASN A 372 13.47 -8.88 -8.35
CA ASN A 372 13.32 -9.74 -9.52
C ASN A 372 13.86 -9.13 -10.83
N ASP A 373 13.97 -7.80 -10.90
CA ASP A 373 14.44 -7.07 -12.10
C ASP A 373 15.90 -6.60 -12.00
N SER A 374 16.61 -6.85 -10.87
CA SER A 374 17.89 -6.18 -10.60
C SER A 374 18.80 -7.03 -9.73
N GLY A 375 20.09 -7.09 -10.09
CA GLY A 375 21.10 -7.63 -9.18
C GLY A 375 21.26 -6.76 -7.91
N PRO A 376 21.96 -7.26 -6.87
CA PRO A 376 22.07 -6.60 -5.55
C PRO A 376 22.50 -5.13 -5.59
N THR A 377 23.33 -4.74 -6.54
CA THR A 377 23.86 -3.37 -6.69
C THR A 377 22.79 -2.38 -7.19
N GLN A 378 21.85 -2.83 -8.04
CA GLN A 378 20.76 -1.99 -8.53
C GLN A 378 19.62 -1.87 -7.51
N LEU A 379 19.53 -2.79 -6.54
CA LEU A 379 18.56 -2.69 -5.45
C LEU A 379 18.87 -1.47 -4.56
N ASP A 380 20.14 -1.23 -4.25
CA ASP A 380 20.56 -0.07 -3.44
C ASP A 380 20.26 1.25 -4.16
N GLU A 381 20.43 1.28 -5.48
CA GLU A 381 20.12 2.45 -6.31
C GLU A 381 18.60 2.71 -6.40
N LYS A 382 17.78 1.65 -6.58
CA LYS A 382 16.32 1.73 -6.59
C LYS A 382 15.76 2.12 -5.21
N MET A 383 16.25 1.52 -4.13
CA MET A 383 15.88 1.89 -2.76
C MET A 383 16.25 3.34 -2.45
N GLY A 384 17.44 3.79 -2.83
CA GLY A 384 17.86 5.19 -2.72
C GLY A 384 16.97 6.16 -3.52
N THR A 385 16.40 5.69 -4.63
CA THR A 385 15.47 6.47 -5.48
C THR A 385 14.07 6.57 -4.85
N ILE A 386 13.56 5.51 -4.22
CA ILE A 386 12.25 5.50 -3.54
C ILE A 386 12.26 6.47 -2.35
N ILE A 387 13.38 6.56 -1.65
CA ILE A 387 13.50 7.22 -0.35
C ILE A 387 14.05 8.66 -0.46
N ARG A 388 14.76 9.01 -1.53
CA ARG A 388 15.34 10.36 -1.75
C ARG A 388 14.52 11.28 -2.65
N ARG A 389 13.28 10.96 -2.97
CA ARG A 389 12.48 11.80 -3.88
C ARG A 389 11.24 12.38 -3.21
#